data_f1273e4ee1cee954a70aab4e4f955f62
#
_entry.id   f1273e4ee1cee954a70aab4e4f955f62
#
_cell.length_a   1.000
_cell.length_b   1.000
_cell.length_c   1.000
_cell.angle_alpha   90.00
_cell.angle_beta   90.00
_cell.angle_gamma   90.00
#
_symmetry.space_group_name_H-M   'P 1'
#
loop_
_entity.id
_entity.type
_entity.pdbx_description
1 polymer ?
#
loop_
_entity_poly.entity_id
_entity_poly.type
_entity_poly.pdbx_seq_one_letter_code
_entity_poly.pdbx_strand_id
1 'polypeptide(L)'
;AKEMIDKAVNGDNHGDTYITGEHWFYLNNTMIEMVTDKKKKTGRRKFMFPAFWDEDWRYFIACDIAQHGLPEGREFDIYDKLCRTMDIEAIRDLDNLQGGLDVVWAKSRGVGASWKGGAKTAYNTFLAKDSNTFIAAESEPYLVGDGILNKYDKIRSFIQSNCWWLRKHF
;
A
#
# COMPACT_ATOMS: atom_id res chain seq x y z
N ALA A 1 5.84 18.66 -8.31
CA ALA A 1 6.39 18.09 -7.08
C ALA A 1 5.42 18.31 -5.89
N LYS A 2 5.06 19.56 -5.58
CA LYS A 2 4.21 19.88 -4.42
C LYS A 2 2.89 19.10 -4.41
N GLU A 3 2.18 19.10 -5.53
CA GLU A 3 0.91 18.35 -5.68
C GLU A 3 1.11 16.84 -5.49
N MET A 4 2.19 16.28 -6.04
CA MET A 4 2.49 14.83 -5.89
C MET A 4 2.80 14.46 -4.44
N ILE A 5 3.51 15.32 -3.73
CA ILE A 5 3.79 15.14 -2.31
C ILE A 5 2.49 15.23 -1.50
N ASP A 6 1.64 16.21 -1.81
CA ASP A 6 0.37 16.39 -1.15
C ASP A 6 -0.52 15.14 -1.27
N LYS A 7 -0.69 14.63 -2.49
CA LYS A 7 -1.44 13.39 -2.73
C LYS A 7 -0.83 12.17 -2.04
N ALA A 8 0.49 12.08 -1.99
CA ALA A 8 1.17 10.98 -1.31
C ALA A 8 1.06 11.07 0.22
N VAL A 9 0.84 12.24 0.79
CA VAL A 9 0.69 12.42 2.25
C VAL A 9 -0.78 12.39 2.66
N ASN A 10 -1.63 13.13 1.96
CA ASN A 10 -3.03 13.35 2.36
C ASN A 10 -4.02 12.43 1.63
N GLY A 11 -3.55 11.65 0.67
CA GLY A 11 -4.42 10.84 -0.19
C GLY A 11 -5.02 11.64 -1.35
N ASP A 12 -5.87 10.96 -2.10
CA ASP A 12 -6.56 11.50 -3.28
C ASP A 12 -7.86 10.73 -3.52
N ASN A 13 -8.61 11.10 -4.54
CA ASN A 13 -9.74 10.31 -5.02
C ASN A 13 -9.32 9.48 -6.25
N HIS A 14 -9.74 8.23 -6.26
CA HIS A 14 -9.70 7.36 -7.43
C HIS A 14 -11.14 7.14 -7.91
N GLY A 15 -11.56 7.93 -8.89
CA GLY A 15 -12.98 8.11 -9.20
C GLY A 15 -13.71 8.73 -8.00
N ASP A 16 -14.77 8.08 -7.54
CA ASP A 16 -15.59 8.50 -6.38
C ASP A 16 -15.08 7.91 -5.05
N THR A 17 -13.95 7.20 -5.07
CA THR A 17 -13.42 6.53 -3.87
C THR A 17 -12.20 7.27 -3.36
N TYR A 18 -12.26 7.70 -2.08
CA TYR A 18 -11.06 8.18 -1.39
C TYR A 18 -10.02 7.05 -1.24
N ILE A 19 -8.76 7.38 -1.50
CA ILE A 19 -7.61 6.50 -1.29
C ILE A 19 -6.59 7.20 -0.40
N THR A 20 -6.01 6.46 0.54
CA THR A 20 -4.97 7.00 1.44
C THR A 20 -3.70 7.38 0.68
N GLY A 21 -2.84 8.19 1.29
CA GLY A 21 -1.55 8.56 0.71
C GLY A 21 -0.68 7.36 0.37
N GLU A 22 -0.63 6.35 1.24
CA GLU A 22 0.07 5.08 0.97
C GLU A 22 -0.51 4.35 -0.25
N HIS A 23 -1.85 4.30 -0.38
CA HIS A 23 -2.51 3.65 -1.52
C HIS A 23 -2.26 4.41 -2.81
N TRP A 24 -2.37 5.75 -2.77
CA TRP A 24 -2.03 6.59 -3.91
C TRP A 24 -0.57 6.37 -4.35
N PHE A 25 0.36 6.33 -3.39
CA PHE A 25 1.77 6.05 -3.66
C PHE A 25 1.97 4.67 -4.29
N TYR A 26 1.30 3.64 -3.77
CA TYR A 26 1.33 2.29 -4.33
C TYR A 26 0.89 2.26 -5.79
N LEU A 27 -0.22 2.91 -6.13
CA LEU A 27 -0.76 2.94 -7.49
C LEU A 27 0.10 3.74 -8.48
N ASN A 28 0.75 4.81 -8.03
CA ASN A 28 1.38 5.78 -8.92
C ASN A 28 2.92 5.77 -8.89
N ASN A 29 3.53 5.20 -7.86
CA ASN A 29 4.99 5.26 -7.68
C ASN A 29 5.64 3.89 -7.46
N THR A 30 4.88 2.81 -7.53
CA THR A 30 5.45 1.48 -7.45
C THR A 30 5.20 0.70 -8.74
N MET A 31 6.22 0.01 -9.21
CA MET A 31 6.05 -0.97 -10.28
C MET A 31 6.12 -2.37 -9.70
N ILE A 32 5.11 -3.15 -9.96
CA ILE A 32 5.00 -4.55 -9.53
C ILE A 32 5.21 -5.51 -10.69
N GLU A 33 5.73 -6.67 -10.38
CA GLU A 33 5.90 -7.73 -11.35
C GLU A 33 4.61 -8.57 -11.45
N MET A 34 3.97 -8.54 -12.60
CA MET A 34 2.75 -9.29 -12.87
C MET A 34 2.96 -10.34 -13.96
N VAL A 35 2.33 -11.50 -13.77
CA VAL A 35 2.30 -12.57 -14.78
C VAL A 35 1.18 -12.27 -15.77
N THR A 36 1.52 -11.99 -17.01
CA THR A 36 0.56 -11.58 -18.05
C THR A 36 -0.27 -12.71 -18.62
N ASP A 37 0.14 -13.97 -18.43
CA ASP A 37 -0.61 -15.12 -18.90
C ASP A 37 -0.64 -16.20 -17.82
N LYS A 38 -1.71 -16.19 -17.01
CA LYS A 38 -1.92 -17.15 -15.92
C LYS A 38 -2.15 -18.60 -16.41
N LYS A 39 -2.49 -18.78 -17.71
CA LYS A 39 -2.76 -20.11 -18.29
C LYS A 39 -1.50 -20.84 -18.72
N LYS A 40 -0.41 -20.12 -18.94
CA LYS A 40 0.88 -20.72 -19.31
C LYS A 40 1.81 -20.71 -18.12
N LYS A 41 2.31 -21.89 -17.70
CA LYS A 41 3.33 -22.04 -16.64
C LYS A 41 4.60 -21.19 -16.90
N THR A 42 4.78 -20.71 -18.13
CA THR A 42 5.89 -19.87 -18.63
C THR A 42 5.46 -18.43 -18.91
N GLY A 43 4.38 -17.95 -18.27
CA GLY A 43 3.89 -16.59 -18.47
C GLY A 43 5.00 -15.54 -18.28
N ARG A 44 5.17 -14.65 -19.26
CA ARG A 44 6.14 -13.56 -19.17
C ARG A 44 5.77 -12.67 -17.99
N ARG A 45 6.74 -12.42 -17.13
CA ARG A 45 6.60 -11.42 -16.06
C ARG A 45 6.83 -10.04 -16.67
N LYS A 46 5.93 -9.12 -16.41
CA LYS A 46 6.05 -7.70 -16.79
C LYS A 46 6.00 -6.83 -15.56
N PHE A 47 6.84 -5.80 -15.55
CA PHE A 47 6.72 -4.72 -14.60
C PHE A 47 5.67 -3.74 -15.10
N MET A 48 4.71 -3.42 -14.23
CA MET A 48 3.63 -2.46 -14.51
C MET A 48 3.12 -1.84 -13.22
N PHE A 49 2.48 -0.69 -13.34
CA PHE A 49 1.78 -0.10 -12.21
C PHE A 49 0.64 -1.00 -11.74
N PRO A 50 0.41 -1.09 -10.42
CA PRO A 50 -0.74 -1.80 -9.89
C PRO A 50 -2.04 -1.23 -10.42
N ALA A 51 -3.02 -2.09 -10.70
CA ALA A 51 -4.39 -1.65 -10.89
C ALA A 51 -5.06 -1.43 -9.53
N PHE A 52 -6.08 -0.59 -9.50
CA PHE A 52 -6.93 -0.44 -8.32
C PHE A 52 -7.76 -1.72 -8.09
N TRP A 53 -7.74 -2.22 -6.86
CA TRP A 53 -8.54 -3.36 -6.39
C TRP A 53 -9.15 -3.04 -5.04
N ASP A 54 -10.37 -3.49 -4.80
CA ASP A 54 -11.05 -3.27 -3.51
C ASP A 54 -10.30 -3.92 -2.33
N GLU A 55 -9.65 -5.06 -2.54
CA GLU A 55 -8.81 -5.69 -1.51
C GLU A 55 -7.58 -4.85 -1.18
N ASP A 56 -7.01 -4.16 -2.16
CA ASP A 56 -5.89 -3.25 -1.92
C ASP A 56 -6.38 -2.02 -1.15
N TRP A 57 -7.53 -1.49 -1.54
CA TRP A 57 -8.16 -0.38 -0.84
C TRP A 57 -8.42 -0.72 0.63
N ARG A 58 -9.04 -1.87 0.91
CA ARG A 58 -9.29 -2.34 2.29
C ARG A 58 -8.00 -2.47 3.09
N TYR A 59 -6.96 -3.01 2.49
CA TYR A 59 -5.66 -3.14 3.15
C TYR A 59 -5.08 -1.79 3.54
N PHE A 60 -5.00 -0.85 2.60
CA PHE A 60 -4.39 0.44 2.86
C PHE A 60 -5.23 1.30 3.80
N ILE A 61 -6.55 1.31 3.65
CA ILE A 61 -7.42 2.07 4.56
C ILE A 61 -7.40 1.50 5.97
N ALA A 62 -7.38 0.17 6.13
CA ALA A 62 -7.26 -0.46 7.44
C ALA A 62 -5.93 -0.14 8.12
N CYS A 63 -4.83 -0.13 7.36
CA CYS A 63 -3.52 0.28 7.87
C CYS A 63 -3.51 1.76 8.31
N ASP A 64 -4.11 2.63 7.52
CA ASP A 64 -4.18 4.06 7.80
C ASP A 64 -5.01 4.35 9.04
N ILE A 65 -6.22 3.79 9.11
CA ILE A 65 -7.10 3.91 10.29
C ILE A 65 -6.42 3.37 11.55
N ALA A 66 -5.76 2.23 11.47
CA ALA A 66 -5.07 1.65 12.60
C ALA A 66 -3.91 2.53 13.10
N GLN A 67 -3.23 3.23 12.20
CA GLN A 67 -2.10 4.09 12.56
C GLN A 67 -2.51 5.49 13.00
N HIS A 68 -3.49 6.09 12.35
CA HIS A 68 -3.81 7.50 12.48
C HIS A 68 -5.24 7.77 12.97
N GLY A 69 -6.10 6.75 13.04
CA GLY A 69 -7.54 6.91 13.21
C GLY A 69 -8.25 7.21 11.88
N LEU A 70 -9.56 7.44 11.95
CA LEU A 70 -10.34 7.82 10.76
C LEU A 70 -9.90 9.18 10.23
N PRO A 71 -9.61 9.29 8.91
CA PRO A 71 -9.25 10.56 8.30
C PRO A 71 -10.38 11.59 8.43
N GLU A 72 -10.10 12.73 9.04
CA GLU A 72 -11.06 13.81 9.26
C GLU A 72 -11.71 14.29 7.95
N GLY A 73 -13.03 14.39 7.95
CA GLY A 73 -13.82 14.81 6.79
C GLY A 73 -14.00 13.75 5.71
N ARG A 74 -13.56 12.52 5.94
CA ARG A 74 -13.69 11.39 5.01
C ARG A 74 -14.46 10.20 5.61
N GLU A 75 -14.98 10.37 6.81
CA GLU A 75 -15.63 9.31 7.57
C GLU A 75 -16.79 8.70 6.78
N PHE A 76 -17.64 9.55 6.20
CA PHE A 76 -18.81 9.09 5.45
C PHE A 76 -18.42 8.28 4.21
N ASP A 77 -17.47 8.77 3.40
CA ASP A 77 -17.01 8.09 2.19
C ASP A 77 -16.39 6.73 2.50
N ILE A 78 -15.60 6.66 3.58
CA ILE A 78 -14.97 5.43 4.05
C ILE A 78 -16.03 4.44 4.54
N TYR A 79 -16.99 4.88 5.38
CA TYR A 79 -18.06 4.05 5.89
C TYR A 79 -18.94 3.51 4.76
N ASP A 80 -19.37 4.35 3.83
CA ASP A 80 -20.20 3.94 2.70
C ASP A 80 -19.52 2.85 1.87
N LYS A 81 -18.23 3.03 1.58
CA LYS A 81 -17.44 2.03 0.85
C LYS A 81 -17.24 0.75 1.67
N LEU A 82 -16.94 0.84 2.96
CA LEU A 82 -16.77 -0.32 3.84
C LEU A 82 -18.07 -1.11 3.96
N CYS A 83 -19.21 -0.44 4.16
CA CYS A 83 -20.54 -1.08 4.22
C CYS A 83 -20.89 -1.86 2.95
N ARG A 84 -20.39 -1.42 1.79
CA ARG A 84 -20.58 -2.15 0.52
C ARG A 84 -19.65 -3.35 0.35
N THR A 85 -18.54 -3.38 1.05
CA THR A 85 -17.43 -4.31 0.77
C THR A 85 -17.05 -5.20 1.94
N MET A 86 -17.54 -4.93 3.15
CA MET A 86 -17.23 -5.66 4.37
C MET A 86 -18.50 -5.97 5.17
N ASP A 87 -18.39 -6.92 6.08
CA ASP A 87 -19.47 -7.23 7.01
C ASP A 87 -19.66 -6.09 8.03
N ILE A 88 -20.91 -5.70 8.26
CA ILE A 88 -21.29 -4.54 9.11
C ILE A 88 -20.78 -4.70 10.55
N GLU A 89 -20.67 -5.93 11.07
CA GLU A 89 -20.18 -6.14 12.44
C GLU A 89 -18.72 -5.75 12.62
N ALA A 90 -17.88 -5.93 11.58
CA ALA A 90 -16.48 -5.54 11.59
C ALA A 90 -16.27 -4.01 11.56
N ILE A 91 -17.30 -3.23 11.22
CA ILE A 91 -17.22 -1.78 11.05
C ILE A 91 -17.69 -1.04 12.31
N ARG A 92 -18.47 -1.68 13.18
CA ARG A 92 -19.11 -1.04 14.36
C ARG A 92 -18.15 -0.36 15.32
N ASP A 93 -16.92 -0.84 15.39
CA ASP A 93 -15.93 -0.35 16.35
C ASP A 93 -14.96 0.68 15.75
N LEU A 94 -15.11 1.03 14.45
CA LEU A 94 -14.22 2.00 13.80
C LEU A 94 -14.30 3.40 14.41
N ASP A 95 -15.49 3.82 14.89
CA ASP A 95 -15.68 5.11 15.55
C ASP A 95 -14.86 5.28 16.84
N ASN A 96 -14.47 4.16 17.45
CA ASN A 96 -13.68 4.14 18.68
C ASN A 96 -12.18 3.90 18.41
N LEU A 97 -11.78 3.73 17.15
CA LEU A 97 -10.37 3.50 16.81
C LEU A 97 -9.58 4.81 16.96
N GLN A 98 -8.91 4.92 18.08
CA GLN A 98 -7.81 5.86 18.23
C GLN A 98 -6.58 5.25 17.57
N GLY A 99 -5.85 6.01 16.76
CA GLY A 99 -4.67 5.53 16.05
C GLY A 99 -3.61 4.88 16.96
N GLY A 100 -2.61 4.26 16.37
CA GLY A 100 -1.51 3.60 17.08
C GLY A 100 -1.73 2.10 17.34
N LEU A 101 -2.59 1.46 16.55
CA LEU A 101 -2.88 0.03 16.62
C LEU A 101 -2.01 -0.79 15.66
N ASP A 102 -1.70 -2.01 16.07
CA ASP A 102 -1.05 -2.98 15.20
C ASP A 102 -2.05 -3.61 14.22
N VAL A 103 -1.58 -3.90 13.00
CA VAL A 103 -2.39 -4.53 11.96
C VAL A 103 -1.92 -5.96 11.71
N VAL A 104 -2.83 -6.91 11.86
CA VAL A 104 -2.64 -8.31 11.47
C VAL A 104 -3.47 -8.61 10.24
N TRP A 105 -2.80 -8.94 9.14
CA TRP A 105 -3.46 -9.23 7.89
C TRP A 105 -3.46 -10.73 7.57
N ALA A 106 -4.59 -11.39 7.80
CA ALA A 106 -4.84 -12.75 7.33
C ALA A 106 -5.29 -12.74 5.86
N LYS A 107 -4.57 -13.42 4.99
CA LYS A 107 -4.81 -13.37 3.55
C LYS A 107 -4.50 -14.69 2.86
N SER A 108 -5.14 -14.94 1.71
CA SER A 108 -4.82 -16.05 0.81
C SER A 108 -3.54 -15.79 0.00
N ARG A 109 -3.03 -16.81 -0.68
CA ARG A 109 -1.91 -16.65 -1.64
C ARG A 109 -2.35 -15.85 -2.86
N GLY A 110 -1.44 -15.09 -3.45
CA GLY A 110 -1.64 -14.41 -4.74
C GLY A 110 -2.24 -13.00 -4.67
N VAL A 111 -2.55 -12.49 -3.47
CA VAL A 111 -3.09 -11.12 -3.29
C VAL A 111 -2.03 -10.02 -3.30
N GLY A 112 -0.80 -10.32 -3.69
CA GLY A 112 0.26 -9.31 -3.82
C GLY A 112 0.82 -8.76 -2.50
N ALA A 113 0.63 -9.45 -1.37
CA ALA A 113 1.02 -8.98 -0.04
C ALA A 113 2.49 -8.53 0.05
N SER A 114 3.42 -9.29 -0.53
CA SER A 114 4.83 -8.93 -0.51
C SER A 114 5.12 -7.64 -1.29
N TRP A 115 4.39 -7.36 -2.36
CA TRP A 115 4.48 -6.11 -3.10
C TRP A 115 3.92 -4.93 -2.31
N LYS A 116 2.76 -5.11 -1.63
CA LYS A 116 2.18 -4.09 -0.75
C LYS A 116 3.08 -3.80 0.45
N GLY A 117 3.63 -4.84 1.08
CA GLY A 117 4.62 -4.68 2.15
C GLY A 117 5.88 -3.94 1.68
N GLY A 118 6.42 -4.29 0.51
CA GLY A 118 7.52 -3.57 -0.11
C GLY A 118 7.20 -2.11 -0.43
N ALA A 119 5.97 -1.85 -0.91
CA ALA A 119 5.51 -0.49 -1.19
C ALA A 119 5.35 0.34 0.08
N LYS A 120 4.79 -0.23 1.16
CA LYS A 120 4.67 0.43 2.46
C LYS A 120 6.05 0.76 3.04
N THR A 121 6.99 -0.18 2.94
CA THR A 121 8.39 0.07 3.34
C THR A 121 9.01 1.21 2.53
N ALA A 122 8.80 1.23 1.22
CA ALA A 122 9.30 2.30 0.37
C ALA A 122 8.62 3.64 0.71
N TYR A 123 7.30 3.66 0.92
CA TYR A 123 6.58 4.85 1.36
C TYR A 123 7.19 5.42 2.65
N ASN A 124 7.37 4.59 3.67
CA ASN A 124 7.97 5.02 4.93
C ASN A 124 9.40 5.54 4.71
N THR A 125 10.21 4.87 3.90
CA THR A 125 11.58 5.30 3.60
C THR A 125 11.64 6.66 2.90
N PHE A 126 10.69 6.95 2.00
CA PHE A 126 10.76 8.13 1.14
C PHE A 126 9.90 9.31 1.63
N LEU A 127 8.91 9.09 2.46
CA LEU A 127 7.92 10.10 2.83
C LEU A 127 7.71 10.26 4.34
N ALA A 128 7.84 9.19 5.11
CA ALA A 128 7.63 9.29 6.55
C ALA A 128 8.91 9.80 7.23
N LYS A 129 8.78 10.94 7.89
CA LYS A 129 9.87 11.56 8.64
C LYS A 129 10.22 10.69 9.85
N ASP A 130 11.52 10.53 10.11
CA ASP A 130 12.06 9.83 11.28
C ASP A 130 11.52 8.38 11.45
N SER A 131 11.20 7.70 10.34
CA SER A 131 10.67 6.35 10.37
C SER A 131 11.77 5.30 10.35
N ASN A 132 11.61 4.27 11.16
CA ASN A 132 12.42 3.05 11.11
C ASN A 132 11.52 1.89 10.70
N THR A 133 11.84 1.22 9.59
CA THR A 133 11.07 0.08 9.12
C THR A 133 11.89 -1.19 9.21
N PHE A 134 11.36 -2.20 9.90
CA PHE A 134 11.95 -3.51 10.00
C PHE A 134 11.19 -4.51 9.13
N ILE A 135 11.92 -5.31 8.36
CA ILE A 135 11.38 -6.40 7.56
C ILE A 135 11.94 -7.69 8.12
N ALA A 136 11.07 -8.59 8.54
CA ALA A 136 11.44 -9.91 9.04
C ALA A 136 10.69 -11.02 8.28
N ALA A 137 11.30 -12.19 8.19
CA ALA A 137 10.69 -13.39 7.66
C ALA A 137 11.21 -14.61 8.42
N GLU A 138 10.47 -15.71 8.35
CA GLU A 138 10.82 -16.98 8.98
C GLU A 138 12.20 -17.50 8.55
N SER A 139 12.56 -17.27 7.29
CA SER A 139 13.87 -17.68 6.75
C SER A 139 14.36 -16.74 5.65
N GLU A 140 15.66 -16.75 5.40
CA GLU A 140 16.34 -15.92 4.41
C GLU A 140 15.72 -16.00 3.00
N PRO A 141 15.35 -17.17 2.43
CA PRO A 141 14.70 -17.22 1.11
C PRO A 141 13.39 -16.43 1.02
N TYR A 142 12.62 -16.37 2.12
CA TYR A 142 11.40 -15.56 2.18
C TYR A 142 11.64 -14.08 2.39
N LEU A 143 12.84 -13.70 2.80
CA LEU A 143 13.25 -12.31 2.97
C LEU A 143 13.89 -11.76 1.69
N VAL A 144 15.01 -12.35 1.26
CA VAL A 144 15.86 -11.83 0.17
C VAL A 144 15.52 -12.43 -1.20
N GLY A 145 15.13 -13.71 -1.31
CA GLY A 145 14.86 -14.37 -2.58
C GLY A 145 13.70 -13.73 -3.35
N ASP A 146 12.50 -14.27 -3.22
CA ASP A 146 11.26 -13.69 -3.78
C ASP A 146 10.42 -12.97 -2.71
N GLY A 147 11.05 -12.59 -1.60
CA GLY A 147 10.45 -11.99 -0.41
C GLY A 147 10.21 -10.49 -0.50
N ILE A 148 9.83 -9.91 0.64
CA ILE A 148 9.46 -8.49 0.76
C ILE A 148 10.65 -7.57 0.48
N LEU A 149 11.85 -7.92 0.96
CA LEU A 149 13.05 -7.11 0.76
C LEU A 149 13.41 -6.97 -0.72
N ASN A 150 13.32 -8.06 -1.49
CA ASN A 150 13.53 -8.01 -2.94
C ASN A 150 12.50 -7.12 -3.64
N LYS A 151 11.22 -7.16 -3.20
CA LYS A 151 10.18 -6.28 -3.74
C LYS A 151 10.46 -4.81 -3.40
N TYR A 152 10.84 -4.54 -2.16
CA TYR A 152 11.25 -3.21 -1.73
C TYR A 152 12.43 -2.68 -2.57
N ASP A 153 13.48 -3.46 -2.78
CA ASP A 153 14.66 -3.04 -3.55
C ASP A 153 14.30 -2.71 -5.01
N LYS A 154 13.41 -3.48 -5.63
CA LYS A 154 12.90 -3.21 -6.97
C LYS A 154 12.11 -1.89 -7.00
N ILE A 155 11.24 -1.67 -6.03
CA ILE A 155 10.45 -0.43 -5.92
C ILE A 155 11.38 0.76 -5.66
N ARG A 156 12.31 0.63 -4.71
CA ARG A 156 13.30 1.67 -4.40
C ARG A 156 14.09 2.08 -5.63
N SER A 157 14.62 1.12 -6.37
CA SER A 157 15.40 1.37 -7.59
C SER A 157 14.56 2.08 -8.66
N PHE A 158 13.29 1.70 -8.81
CA PHE A 158 12.37 2.38 -9.73
C PHE A 158 12.14 3.83 -9.30
N ILE A 159 11.84 4.09 -8.02
CA ILE A 159 11.60 5.44 -7.49
C ILE A 159 12.84 6.31 -7.66
N GLN A 160 14.00 5.82 -7.29
CA GLN A 160 15.26 6.55 -7.44
C GLN A 160 15.57 6.93 -8.90
N SER A 161 15.17 6.09 -9.85
CA SER A 161 15.41 6.34 -11.27
C SER A 161 14.35 7.25 -11.91
N ASN A 162 13.09 7.16 -11.48
CA ASN A 162 11.95 7.72 -12.22
C ASN A 162 11.19 8.81 -11.46
N CYS A 163 11.17 8.78 -10.12
CA CYS A 163 10.40 9.73 -9.33
C CYS A 163 11.26 10.92 -8.88
N TRP A 164 11.57 11.83 -9.81
CA TRP A 164 12.42 12.99 -9.56
C TRP A 164 11.94 13.88 -8.40
N TRP A 165 10.65 13.94 -8.16
CA TRP A 165 10.03 14.72 -7.11
C TRP A 165 10.31 14.20 -5.69
N LEU A 166 10.66 12.92 -5.56
CA LEU A 166 11.11 12.31 -4.31
C LEU A 166 12.61 12.47 -4.06
N ARG A 167 13.42 12.72 -5.10
CA ARG A 167 14.89 12.76 -4.97
C ARG A 167 15.42 13.94 -4.14
N LYS A 168 14.64 14.99 -3.94
CA LYS A 168 15.07 16.19 -3.21
C LYS A 168 14.94 16.07 -1.69
N HIS A 169 14.46 14.96 -1.21
CA HIS A 169 14.25 14.71 0.22
C HIS A 169 15.33 13.78 0.82
N PHE A 170 16.41 13.50 0.06
CA PHE A 170 17.56 12.68 0.47
C PHE A 170 18.86 13.42 0.23
#